data_5e37437e8a98c2d53ca83e23d53b538f
#
_entry.id   5e37437e8a98c2d53ca83e23d53b538f
#
_cell.length_a   1.000
_cell.length_b   1.000
_cell.length_c   1.000
_cell.angle_alpha   90.00
_cell.angle_beta   90.00
_cell.angle_gamma   90.00
#
_symmetry.space_group_name_H-M   'P 1'
#
loop_
_entity.id
_entity.type
_entity.pdbx_description
1 polymer ?
#
loop_
_entity_poly.entity_id
_entity_poly.type
_entity_poly.pdbx_seq_one_letter_code
_entity_poly.pdbx_strand_id
1 'polypeptide(L)'
;MGGAVDAGKDWNTATADEIRGTKDFLKGFAKHVKTFSGFDPAAMANGSIVLAQANQAAARGAIQQNPKLKWVVPGPHSEIWVASYSIAAQAENVDQAYDFLNFFLSPDIQVKETEYLGYPAAIAGLQGKLSADTKNADLIFGGPGVDFSTLTSFIVNPDTIDVYQEVQNEVQAAAGA
;
A
#
# COMPACT_ATOMS: atom_id res chain seq x y z
N MET A 1 9.11 1.41 5.46
CA MET A 1 9.68 1.60 6.81
C MET A 1 9.49 0.39 7.73
N GLY A 2 8.40 -0.33 7.65
CA GLY A 2 8.15 -1.49 8.53
C GLY A 2 9.17 -2.61 8.52
N GLY A 3 9.89 -2.84 7.44
CA GLY A 3 10.88 -3.92 7.35
C GLY A 3 12.17 -3.71 8.12
N ALA A 4 12.33 -2.57 8.78
CA ALA A 4 13.53 -2.25 9.54
C ALA A 4 13.33 -2.38 11.06
N VAL A 5 12.12 -2.56 11.52
CA VAL A 5 11.84 -2.96 12.89
C VAL A 5 12.15 -4.45 12.96
N ASP A 6 12.97 -4.84 13.92
CA ASP A 6 13.52 -6.18 14.10
C ASP A 6 12.46 -7.28 13.82
N ALA A 7 12.83 -8.26 13.05
CA ALA A 7 11.93 -9.33 12.64
C ALA A 7 11.22 -9.93 13.86
N GLY A 8 9.96 -9.63 14.04
CA GLY A 8 9.14 -10.09 15.15
C GLY A 8 8.52 -9.00 16.02
N LYS A 9 8.84 -7.71 15.80
CA LYS A 9 8.16 -6.60 16.50
C LYS A 9 7.17 -5.90 15.57
N ASP A 10 6.02 -5.57 16.13
CA ASP A 10 5.01 -4.75 15.47
C ASP A 10 5.52 -3.29 15.42
N TRP A 11 5.59 -2.71 14.23
CA TRP A 11 5.98 -1.31 14.04
C TRP A 11 5.06 -0.31 14.75
N ASN A 12 3.82 -0.69 15.05
CA ASN A 12 2.88 0.15 15.80
C ASN A 12 3.25 0.28 17.28
N THR A 13 4.09 -0.62 17.81
CA THR A 13 4.56 -0.63 19.20
C THR A 13 6.04 -0.25 19.36
N ALA A 14 6.70 0.05 18.24
CA ALA A 14 8.11 0.43 18.26
C ALA A 14 8.32 1.75 18.98
N THR A 15 9.31 1.77 19.88
CA THR A 15 9.75 2.98 20.59
C THR A 15 10.60 3.88 19.68
N ALA A 16 10.73 5.14 20.06
CA ALA A 16 11.58 6.09 19.34
C ALA A 16 13.02 5.60 19.16
N ASP A 17 13.59 4.97 20.20
CA ASP A 17 14.97 4.45 20.18
C ASP A 17 15.08 3.23 19.25
N GLU A 18 14.09 2.35 19.23
CA GLU A 18 14.04 1.23 18.29
C GLU A 18 13.95 1.71 16.84
N ILE A 19 13.15 2.73 16.57
CA ILE A 19 13.05 3.34 15.23
C ILE A 19 14.39 3.96 14.84
N ARG A 20 15.04 4.73 15.71
CA ARG A 20 16.38 5.29 15.45
C ARG A 20 17.44 4.22 15.27
N GLY A 21 17.34 3.09 16.00
CA GLY A 21 18.22 1.95 15.86
C GLY A 21 18.25 1.32 14.48
N THR A 22 17.22 1.53 13.65
CA THR A 22 17.19 1.03 12.27
C THR A 22 18.04 1.87 11.29
N LYS A 23 18.45 3.05 11.69
CA LYS A 23 19.05 4.08 10.83
C LYS A 23 20.29 3.59 10.07
N ASP A 24 21.24 2.97 10.78
CA ASP A 24 22.50 2.55 10.14
C ASP A 24 22.30 1.43 9.14
N PHE A 25 21.39 0.49 9.43
CA PHE A 25 20.98 -0.54 8.49
C PHE A 25 20.36 0.07 7.22
N LEU A 26 19.43 1.01 7.39
CA LEU A 26 18.77 1.68 6.27
C LEU A 26 19.73 2.55 5.45
N LYS A 27 20.66 3.25 6.08
CA LYS A 27 21.73 4.00 5.38
C LYS A 27 22.64 3.06 4.57
N GLY A 28 22.96 1.88 5.10
CA GLY A 28 23.70 0.85 4.37
C GLY A 28 22.97 0.38 3.11
N PHE A 29 21.64 0.30 3.18
CA PHE A 29 20.80 -0.08 2.05
C PHE A 29 20.59 1.09 1.07
N ALA A 30 20.55 2.32 1.54
CA ALA A 30 20.23 3.53 0.76
C ALA A 30 21.09 3.69 -0.50
N LYS A 31 22.37 3.30 -0.45
CA LYS A 31 23.28 3.32 -1.61
C LYS A 31 22.84 2.46 -2.79
N HIS A 32 21.93 1.53 -2.59
CA HIS A 32 21.35 0.66 -3.63
C HIS A 32 20.01 1.18 -4.13
N VAL A 33 19.46 2.23 -3.52
CA VAL A 33 18.18 2.81 -3.90
C VAL A 33 18.38 3.82 -5.01
N LYS A 34 17.73 3.59 -6.13
CA LYS A 34 17.79 4.50 -7.29
C LYS A 34 17.04 5.80 -7.04
N THR A 35 15.90 5.72 -6.36
CA THR A 35 15.04 6.87 -6.08
C THR A 35 14.13 6.59 -4.88
N PHE A 36 13.80 7.62 -4.13
CA PHE A 36 12.79 7.65 -3.08
C PHE A 36 11.50 8.36 -3.54
N SER A 37 11.26 8.42 -4.84
CA SER A 37 10.02 8.96 -5.41
C SER A 37 8.89 7.93 -5.37
N GLY A 38 7.68 8.38 -5.75
CA GLY A 38 6.55 7.49 -5.98
C GLY A 38 6.88 6.38 -7.00
N PHE A 39 6.14 5.28 -6.92
CA PHE A 39 6.29 4.14 -7.84
C PHE A 39 6.02 4.58 -9.29
N ASP A 40 6.94 4.23 -10.18
CA ASP A 40 6.82 4.46 -11.62
C ASP A 40 6.60 3.13 -12.36
N PRO A 41 5.36 2.84 -12.78
CA PRO A 41 5.03 1.61 -13.52
C PRO A 41 5.80 1.47 -14.85
N ALA A 42 6.05 2.58 -15.53
CA ALA A 42 6.75 2.56 -16.82
C ALA A 42 8.23 2.23 -16.66
N ALA A 43 8.89 2.78 -15.63
CA ALA A 43 10.28 2.46 -15.30
C ALA A 43 10.46 0.99 -14.88
N MET A 44 9.46 0.42 -14.19
CA MET A 44 9.44 -1.02 -13.90
C MET A 44 9.22 -1.83 -15.17
N ALA A 45 8.25 -1.46 -16.00
CA ALA A 45 7.91 -2.21 -17.20
C ALA A 45 9.06 -2.25 -18.23
N ASN A 46 9.82 -1.17 -18.37
CA ASN A 46 10.96 -1.08 -19.27
C ASN A 46 12.29 -1.60 -18.70
N GLY A 47 12.31 -2.02 -17.42
CA GLY A 47 13.50 -2.57 -16.76
C GLY A 47 14.49 -1.54 -16.23
N SER A 48 14.16 -0.24 -16.24
CA SER A 48 15.02 0.80 -15.64
C SER A 48 15.06 0.68 -14.12
N ILE A 49 14.02 0.12 -13.51
CA ILE A 49 13.95 -0.29 -12.10
C ILE A 49 13.67 -1.79 -12.06
N VAL A 50 14.43 -2.53 -11.29
CA VAL A 50 14.33 -4.01 -11.21
C VAL A 50 13.62 -4.49 -9.96
N LEU A 51 13.55 -3.65 -8.92
CA LEU A 51 12.86 -3.91 -7.66
C LEU A 51 12.27 -2.60 -7.13
N ALA A 52 11.03 -2.61 -6.73
CA ALA A 52 10.37 -1.44 -6.12
C ALA A 52 9.35 -1.86 -5.07
N GLN A 53 9.16 -1.01 -4.08
CA GLN A 53 8.02 -1.08 -3.19
C GLN A 53 6.83 -0.39 -3.87
N ALA A 54 5.68 -1.03 -3.88
CA ALA A 54 4.46 -0.52 -4.50
C ALA A 54 3.23 -1.04 -3.75
N ASN A 55 2.08 -0.40 -3.97
CA ASN A 55 0.80 -1.04 -3.66
C ASN A 55 0.39 -2.00 -4.78
N GLN A 56 -0.57 -2.89 -4.52
CA GLN A 56 -0.93 -3.93 -5.47
C GLN A 56 -1.58 -3.38 -6.77
N ALA A 57 -2.30 -2.26 -6.72
CA ALA A 57 -2.91 -1.67 -7.92
C ALA A 57 -1.84 -1.10 -8.87
N ALA A 58 -0.82 -0.43 -8.32
CA ALA A 58 0.30 0.08 -9.11
C ALA A 58 1.15 -1.07 -9.68
N ALA A 59 1.40 -2.13 -8.89
CA ALA A 59 2.09 -3.31 -9.35
C ALA A 59 1.31 -4.03 -10.48
N ARG A 60 -0.02 -4.15 -10.34
CA ARG A 60 -0.90 -4.69 -11.39
C ARG A 60 -0.77 -3.90 -12.69
N GLY A 61 -0.76 -2.56 -12.61
CA GLY A 61 -0.56 -1.71 -13.79
C GLY A 61 0.78 -1.93 -14.49
N ALA A 62 1.86 -2.13 -13.75
CA ALA A 62 3.17 -2.47 -14.31
C ALA A 62 3.19 -3.87 -14.94
N ILE A 63 2.57 -4.87 -14.28
CA ILE A 63 2.48 -6.26 -14.78
C ILE A 63 1.64 -6.33 -16.08
N GLN A 64 0.61 -5.51 -16.22
CA GLN A 64 -0.15 -5.41 -17.47
C GLN A 64 0.71 -4.92 -18.66
N GLN A 65 1.71 -4.08 -18.39
CA GLN A 65 2.66 -3.59 -19.41
C GLN A 65 3.80 -4.59 -19.65
N ASN A 66 4.24 -5.30 -18.59
CA ASN A 66 5.30 -6.30 -18.69
C ASN A 66 4.96 -7.54 -17.84
N PRO A 67 4.40 -8.61 -18.45
CA PRO A 67 4.00 -9.83 -17.73
C PRO A 67 5.16 -10.62 -17.09
N LYS A 68 6.40 -10.25 -17.35
CA LYS A 68 7.57 -10.86 -16.67
C LYS A 68 7.75 -10.36 -15.23
N LEU A 69 7.14 -9.22 -14.89
CA LEU A 69 7.15 -8.70 -13.53
C LEU A 69 6.37 -9.59 -12.58
N LYS A 70 6.78 -9.61 -11.33
CA LYS A 70 6.12 -10.39 -10.27
C LYS A 70 5.77 -9.45 -9.11
N TRP A 71 4.57 -9.61 -8.60
CA TRP A 71 4.12 -9.04 -7.35
C TRP A 71 4.37 -10.04 -6.22
N VAL A 72 4.96 -9.58 -5.13
CA VAL A 72 5.22 -10.39 -3.95
C VAL A 72 4.84 -9.59 -2.71
N VAL A 73 4.05 -10.17 -1.83
CA VAL A 73 3.81 -9.65 -0.49
C VAL A 73 4.83 -10.34 0.43
N PRO A 74 5.87 -9.64 0.92
CA PRO A 74 6.90 -10.27 1.72
C PRO A 74 6.37 -10.55 3.12
N GLY A 75 6.39 -11.82 3.53
CA GLY A 75 6.26 -12.31 4.89
C GLY A 75 5.23 -11.67 5.81
N PRO A 76 5.29 -11.97 7.10
CA PRO A 76 4.20 -11.66 8.02
C PRO A 76 4.12 -10.18 8.46
N HIS A 77 4.86 -9.26 7.92
CA HIS A 77 4.90 -7.85 8.32
C HIS A 77 4.70 -6.90 7.15
N SER A 78 3.97 -7.32 6.12
CA SER A 78 3.56 -6.39 5.07
C SER A 78 2.36 -5.56 5.54
N GLU A 79 2.31 -4.33 5.03
CA GLU A 79 1.26 -3.39 5.38
C GLU A 79 -0.03 -3.69 4.62
N ILE A 80 -1.15 -3.58 5.33
CA ILE A 80 -2.49 -3.42 4.75
C ILE A 80 -3.08 -2.10 5.23
N TRP A 81 -3.73 -1.35 4.36
CA TRP A 81 -4.45 -0.14 4.71
C TRP A 81 -5.85 -0.15 4.12
N VAL A 82 -6.77 0.47 4.82
CA VAL A 82 -8.17 0.56 4.44
C VAL A 82 -8.53 2.03 4.24
N ALA A 83 -8.89 2.39 3.02
CA ALA A 83 -9.45 3.71 2.75
C ALA A 83 -10.89 3.76 3.26
N SER A 84 -11.25 4.86 3.91
CA SER A 84 -12.57 5.05 4.50
C SER A 84 -13.17 6.38 4.08
N TYR A 85 -14.48 6.39 3.92
CA TYR A 85 -15.24 7.63 3.81
C TYR A 85 -15.73 8.06 5.18
N SER A 86 -15.67 9.34 5.46
CA SER A 86 -16.15 9.92 6.70
C SER A 86 -17.06 11.09 6.40
N ILE A 87 -18.14 11.22 7.17
CA ILE A 87 -19.00 12.41 7.16
C ILE A 87 -18.47 13.35 8.22
N ALA A 88 -18.18 14.61 7.84
CA ALA A 88 -17.70 15.62 8.79
C ALA A 88 -18.74 15.84 9.89
N ALA A 89 -18.29 16.01 11.15
CA ALA A 89 -19.19 16.20 12.29
C ALA A 89 -20.11 17.42 12.17
N GLN A 90 -19.72 18.41 11.36
CA GLN A 90 -20.46 19.66 11.13
C GLN A 90 -21.07 19.69 9.72
N ALA A 91 -21.26 18.55 9.07
CA ALA A 91 -21.89 18.50 7.76
C ALA A 91 -23.36 18.97 7.85
N GLU A 92 -23.74 19.87 6.98
CA GLU A 92 -25.12 20.40 6.93
C GLU A 92 -26.08 19.44 6.19
N ASN A 93 -25.54 18.64 5.24
CA ASN A 93 -26.31 17.77 4.36
C ASN A 93 -26.02 16.29 4.65
N VAL A 94 -26.25 15.85 5.90
CA VAL A 94 -25.91 14.49 6.35
C VAL A 94 -26.69 13.42 5.59
N ASP A 95 -27.99 13.65 5.36
CA ASP A 95 -28.85 12.69 4.65
C ASP A 95 -28.36 12.46 3.23
N GLN A 96 -28.00 13.52 2.51
CA GLN A 96 -27.47 13.41 1.14
C GLN A 96 -26.09 12.73 1.14
N ALA A 97 -25.29 12.91 2.18
CA ALA A 97 -24.04 12.19 2.32
C ALA A 97 -24.28 10.67 2.48
N TYR A 98 -25.28 10.27 3.26
CA TYR A 98 -25.68 8.86 3.36
C TYR A 98 -26.25 8.33 2.05
N ASP A 99 -27.05 9.10 1.33
CA ASP A 99 -27.58 8.72 0.01
C ASP A 99 -26.44 8.47 -0.97
N PHE A 100 -25.41 9.35 -0.98
CA PHE A 100 -24.23 9.15 -1.79
C PHE A 100 -23.46 7.88 -1.39
N LEU A 101 -23.23 7.65 -0.10
CA LEU A 101 -22.54 6.45 0.38
C LEU A 101 -23.31 5.17 0.04
N ASN A 102 -24.63 5.15 0.18
CA ASN A 102 -25.46 4.02 -0.19
C ASN A 102 -25.40 3.73 -1.70
N PHE A 103 -25.45 4.78 -2.52
CA PHE A 103 -25.26 4.64 -3.97
C PHE A 103 -23.85 4.09 -4.28
N PHE A 104 -22.83 4.69 -3.69
CA PHE A 104 -21.44 4.31 -3.94
C PHE A 104 -21.14 2.88 -3.52
N LEU A 105 -21.70 2.43 -2.38
CA LEU A 105 -21.54 1.07 -1.87
C LEU A 105 -22.48 0.05 -2.53
N SER A 106 -23.28 0.46 -3.51
CA SER A 106 -24.11 -0.50 -4.24
C SER A 106 -23.24 -1.49 -5.05
N PRO A 107 -23.66 -2.78 -5.16
CA PRO A 107 -22.83 -3.80 -5.81
C PRO A 107 -22.37 -3.45 -7.22
N ASP A 108 -23.24 -2.87 -8.02
CA ASP A 108 -22.93 -2.55 -9.41
C ASP A 108 -21.89 -1.41 -9.54
N ILE A 109 -21.93 -0.44 -8.62
CA ILE A 109 -20.94 0.64 -8.56
C ILE A 109 -19.62 0.10 -8.04
N GLN A 110 -19.65 -0.72 -6.98
CA GLN A 110 -18.44 -1.31 -6.40
C GLN A 110 -17.70 -2.25 -7.36
N VAL A 111 -18.41 -2.95 -8.26
CA VAL A 111 -17.76 -3.71 -9.34
C VAL A 111 -16.97 -2.76 -10.26
N LYS A 112 -17.59 -1.68 -10.72
CA LYS A 112 -16.94 -0.69 -11.61
C LYS A 112 -15.74 -0.03 -10.94
N GLU A 113 -15.89 0.37 -9.68
CA GLU A 113 -14.80 0.94 -8.87
C GLU A 113 -13.62 -0.02 -8.76
N THR A 114 -13.89 -1.28 -8.41
CA THR A 114 -12.87 -2.31 -8.28
C THR A 114 -12.12 -2.55 -9.59
N GLU A 115 -12.83 -2.62 -10.70
CA GLU A 115 -12.22 -2.80 -12.02
C GLU A 115 -11.37 -1.60 -12.45
N TYR A 116 -11.84 -0.39 -12.18
CA TYR A 116 -11.19 0.85 -12.55
C TYR A 116 -9.97 1.15 -11.69
N LEU A 117 -10.13 1.14 -10.36
CA LEU A 117 -9.05 1.49 -9.44
C LEU A 117 -8.09 0.33 -9.18
N GLY A 118 -8.53 -0.91 -9.31
CA GLY A 118 -7.71 -2.07 -9.03
C GLY A 118 -7.55 -2.38 -7.54
N TYR A 119 -8.44 -1.86 -6.69
CA TYR A 119 -8.51 -2.17 -5.27
C TYR A 119 -9.70 -3.08 -4.95
N PRO A 120 -9.61 -3.91 -3.91
CA PRO A 120 -10.75 -4.72 -3.47
C PRO A 120 -11.95 -3.84 -3.11
N ALA A 121 -13.15 -4.33 -3.40
CA ALA A 121 -14.37 -3.66 -3.01
C ALA A 121 -14.57 -3.63 -1.49
N ALA A 122 -15.30 -2.63 -1.00
CA ALA A 122 -15.71 -2.51 0.39
C ALA A 122 -16.78 -3.54 0.81
N ILE A 123 -17.39 -4.23 -0.15
CA ILE A 123 -18.42 -5.24 0.08
C ILE A 123 -17.95 -6.63 -0.33
N ALA A 124 -18.36 -7.63 0.46
CA ALA A 124 -17.97 -9.01 0.21
C ALA A 124 -18.61 -9.60 -1.05
N GLY A 125 -17.97 -10.62 -1.62
CA GLY A 125 -18.54 -11.46 -2.68
C GLY A 125 -18.51 -10.85 -4.09
N LEU A 126 -17.77 -9.75 -4.32
CA LEU A 126 -17.67 -9.15 -5.65
C LEU A 126 -16.59 -9.77 -6.56
N GLN A 127 -15.67 -10.57 -6.00
CA GLN A 127 -14.61 -11.17 -6.80
C GLN A 127 -15.15 -11.96 -8.01
N GLY A 128 -16.23 -12.71 -7.82
CA GLY A 128 -16.87 -13.47 -8.89
C GLY A 128 -17.78 -12.66 -9.82
N LYS A 129 -17.92 -11.34 -9.58
CA LYS A 129 -18.78 -10.44 -10.38
C LYS A 129 -17.98 -9.54 -11.31
N LEU A 130 -16.65 -9.56 -11.22
CA LEU A 130 -15.80 -8.79 -12.12
C LEU A 130 -15.95 -9.30 -13.56
N SER A 131 -15.80 -8.40 -14.52
CA SER A 131 -15.80 -8.75 -15.94
C SER A 131 -14.70 -9.78 -16.26
N ALA A 132 -14.99 -10.72 -17.15
CA ALA A 132 -14.00 -11.67 -17.66
C ALA A 132 -12.81 -10.97 -18.35
N ASP A 133 -12.98 -9.74 -18.80
CA ASP A 133 -11.94 -8.92 -19.43
C ASP A 133 -11.05 -8.22 -18.42
N THR A 134 -11.34 -8.32 -17.11
CA THR A 134 -10.54 -7.70 -16.06
C THR A 134 -9.18 -8.39 -15.94
N LYS A 135 -8.15 -7.78 -16.56
CA LYS A 135 -6.79 -8.33 -16.57
C LYS A 135 -6.20 -8.39 -15.16
N ASN A 136 -5.56 -9.52 -14.84
CA ASN A 136 -4.91 -9.76 -13.55
C ASN A 136 -5.86 -9.48 -12.37
N ALA A 137 -7.10 -9.97 -12.46
CA ALA A 137 -8.12 -9.76 -11.44
C ALA A 137 -7.72 -10.34 -10.07
N ASP A 138 -6.93 -11.42 -10.04
CA ASP A 138 -6.37 -12.02 -8.84
C ASP A 138 -5.49 -11.02 -8.04
N LEU A 139 -4.74 -10.17 -8.73
CA LEU A 139 -3.91 -9.16 -8.08
C LEU A 139 -4.73 -8.06 -7.38
N ILE A 140 -5.97 -7.81 -7.82
CA ILE A 140 -6.88 -6.89 -7.13
C ILE A 140 -7.09 -7.34 -5.68
N PHE A 141 -7.15 -8.65 -5.47
CA PHE A 141 -7.36 -9.28 -4.16
C PHE A 141 -6.04 -9.76 -3.53
N GLY A 142 -4.94 -9.08 -3.79
CA GLY A 142 -3.63 -9.32 -3.18
C GLY A 142 -2.74 -10.31 -3.94
N GLY A 143 -3.29 -11.11 -4.84
CA GLY A 143 -2.58 -12.15 -5.57
C GLY A 143 -2.58 -13.52 -4.89
N PRO A 144 -2.02 -14.53 -5.57
CA PRO A 144 -2.04 -15.90 -5.07
C PRO A 144 -1.30 -16.06 -3.74
N GLY A 145 -1.92 -16.71 -2.78
CA GLY A 145 -1.28 -17.10 -1.53
C GLY A 145 -1.12 -15.98 -0.49
N VAL A 146 -1.71 -14.81 -0.72
CA VAL A 146 -1.70 -13.73 0.28
C VAL A 146 -2.70 -14.07 1.39
N ASP A 147 -2.18 -14.14 2.61
CA ASP A 147 -2.99 -14.27 3.83
C ASP A 147 -3.14 -12.88 4.49
N PHE A 148 -4.31 -12.27 4.32
CA PHE A 148 -4.60 -10.95 4.87
C PHE A 148 -4.55 -10.91 6.40
N SER A 149 -4.72 -12.04 7.09
CA SER A 149 -4.66 -12.12 8.54
C SER A 149 -3.25 -11.87 9.09
N THR A 150 -2.24 -12.00 8.26
CA THR A 150 -0.82 -11.77 8.62
C THR A 150 -0.36 -10.35 8.35
N LEU A 151 -1.20 -9.53 7.72
CA LEU A 151 -0.88 -8.15 7.38
C LEU A 151 -1.24 -7.22 8.54
N THR A 152 -0.47 -6.14 8.68
CA THR A 152 -0.64 -5.18 9.78
C THR A 152 -0.92 -3.79 9.23
N SER A 153 -1.97 -3.13 9.73
CA SER A 153 -2.20 -1.73 9.41
C SER A 153 -1.23 -0.83 10.17
N PHE A 154 -0.69 0.17 9.48
CA PHE A 154 0.10 1.20 10.15
C PHE A 154 -0.85 2.16 10.90
N ILE A 155 -0.60 2.31 12.20
CA ILE A 155 -1.31 3.24 13.06
C ILE A 155 -0.38 4.41 13.35
N VAL A 156 -0.80 5.61 13.00
CA VAL A 156 -0.02 6.82 13.30
C VAL A 156 0.05 7.00 14.82
N ASN A 157 1.26 6.92 15.36
CA ASN A 157 1.52 7.21 16.76
C ASN A 157 2.13 8.62 16.85
N PRO A 158 1.42 9.61 17.48
CA PRO A 158 1.91 10.97 17.60
C PRO A 158 3.29 11.08 18.29
N ASP A 159 3.61 10.16 19.20
CA ASP A 159 4.87 10.18 19.95
C ASP A 159 6.09 9.73 19.13
N THR A 160 5.88 9.07 18.01
CA THR A 160 6.95 8.48 17.19
C THR A 160 6.95 8.92 15.73
N ILE A 161 5.91 9.58 15.25
CA ILE A 161 5.80 9.93 13.82
C ILE A 161 6.95 10.85 13.37
N ASP A 162 7.37 11.79 14.22
CA ASP A 162 8.47 12.69 13.90
C ASP A 162 9.81 11.94 13.82
N VAL A 163 9.96 10.86 14.60
CA VAL A 163 11.17 10.01 14.56
C VAL A 163 11.25 9.22 13.25
N TYR A 164 10.12 8.74 12.74
CA TYR A 164 10.09 8.12 11.40
C TYR A 164 10.53 9.13 10.32
N GLN A 165 10.06 10.37 10.41
CA GLN A 165 10.45 11.42 9.46
C GLN A 165 11.95 11.78 9.59
N GLU A 166 12.47 11.87 10.82
CA GLU A 166 13.90 12.08 11.10
C GLU A 166 14.74 11.01 10.41
N VAL A 167 14.46 9.73 10.67
CA VAL A 167 15.19 8.60 10.09
C VAL A 167 15.08 8.59 8.56
N GLN A 168 13.89 8.84 8.02
CA GLN A 168 13.68 8.90 6.57
C GLN A 168 14.54 9.98 5.90
N ASN A 169 14.57 11.18 6.47
CA ASN A 169 15.37 12.29 5.94
C ASN A 169 16.87 11.97 5.93
N GLU A 170 17.37 11.36 7.02
CA GLU A 170 18.78 10.97 7.10
C GLU A 170 19.14 9.84 6.10
N VAL A 171 18.23 8.89 5.88
CA VAL A 171 18.43 7.80 4.92
C VAL A 171 18.43 8.34 3.49
N GLN A 172 17.52 9.25 3.16
CA GLN A 172 17.49 9.92 1.85
C GLN A 172 18.77 10.74 1.60
N ALA A 173 19.19 11.50 2.59
CA ALA A 173 20.45 12.27 2.50
C ALA A 173 21.67 11.35 2.28
N ALA A 174 21.71 10.18 2.90
CA ALA A 174 22.77 9.19 2.71
C ALA A 174 22.78 8.55 1.30
N ALA A 175 21.64 8.56 0.62
CA ALA A 175 21.53 8.10 -0.77
C ALA A 175 21.99 9.15 -1.80
N GLY A 176 22.20 10.39 -1.38
CA GLY A 176 22.50 11.51 -2.26
C GLY A 176 21.26 12.06 -2.99
N ALA A 177 20.08 11.81 -2.44
CA ALA A 177 18.80 12.25 -2.97
C ALA A 177 18.35 13.58 -2.35
#